data_227b05d8342a2fb2865e4a2391991a64
#
_entry.id   227b05d8342a2fb2865e4a2391991a64
#
_cell.length_a   1.000
_cell.length_b   1.000
_cell.length_c   1.000
_cell.angle_alpha   90.00
_cell.angle_beta   90.00
_cell.angle_gamma   90.00
#
_symmetry.space_group_name_H-M   'P 1'
#
loop_
_entity.id
_entity.type
_entity.pdbx_description
1 polymer ?
#
loop_
_entity_poly.entity_id
_entity_poly.type
_entity_poly.pdbx_seq_one_letter_code
_entity_poly.pdbx_strand_id
1 'polypeptide(L)'
;MALEHALAGASEAGGTTELVDLRELDLPTLNPDYDEQGDSAELTRIIDEADAVILGTPVYHGSYSGVLKNALDHCGFDEFGDKTVGLLAVAGGSFPVTALEHLRSVCRALNAWVLPHQAAIPSVSSAFEDGVIVDDDLRERVERLGRDAVVYTNIEAEPPTLESSENVGADD
;
A
#
# COMPACT_ATOMS: atom_id res chain seq x y z
N MET A 1 -3.98 12.13 6.69
CA MET A 1 -4.54 11.76 8.03
C MET A 1 -4.27 10.29 8.38
N ALA A 2 -5.01 9.28 7.86
CA ALA A 2 -4.84 7.88 8.30
C ALA A 2 -3.43 7.33 8.05
N LEU A 3 -2.87 7.55 6.86
CA LEU A 3 -1.50 7.14 6.55
C LEU A 3 -0.45 7.83 7.43
N GLU A 4 -0.67 9.07 7.85
CA GLU A 4 0.26 9.78 8.75
C GLU A 4 0.41 9.08 10.10
N HIS A 5 -0.67 8.47 10.65
CA HIS A 5 -0.57 7.65 11.84
C HIS A 5 0.26 6.37 11.60
N ALA A 6 0.07 5.71 10.44
CA ALA A 6 0.91 4.56 10.10
C ALA A 6 2.38 4.96 9.93
N LEU A 7 2.65 6.08 9.27
CA LEU A 7 4.01 6.62 9.12
C LEU A 7 4.62 7.06 10.44
N ALA A 8 3.83 7.56 11.40
CA ALA A 8 4.30 7.84 12.75
C ALA A 8 4.80 6.55 13.43
N GLY A 9 4.03 5.45 13.35
CA GLY A 9 4.45 4.15 13.86
C GLY A 9 5.71 3.61 13.16
N ALA A 10 5.85 3.81 11.85
CA ALA A 10 7.07 3.45 11.12
C ALA A 10 8.29 4.27 11.58
N SER A 11 8.11 5.58 11.78
CA SER A 11 9.17 6.47 12.29
C SER A 11 9.60 6.10 13.71
N GLU A 12 8.66 5.73 14.59
CA GLU A 12 8.97 5.23 15.95
C GLU A 12 9.79 3.93 15.91
N ALA A 13 9.58 3.09 14.89
CA ALA A 13 10.36 1.88 14.66
C ALA A 13 11.73 2.14 14.00
N GLY A 14 12.06 3.40 13.71
CA GLY A 14 13.34 3.82 13.14
C GLY A 14 13.35 3.93 11.61
N GLY A 15 12.20 3.81 10.95
CA GLY A 15 12.07 3.99 9.50
C GLY A 15 12.10 5.47 9.09
N THR A 16 12.70 5.76 7.93
CA THR A 16 12.50 7.03 7.24
C THR A 16 11.23 6.93 6.39
N THR A 17 10.35 7.91 6.48
CA THR A 17 9.03 7.83 5.87
C THR A 17 8.78 8.94 4.87
N GLU A 18 8.12 8.62 3.78
CA GLU A 18 7.61 9.56 2.78
C GLU A 18 6.13 9.30 2.53
N LEU A 19 5.33 10.36 2.45
CA LEU A 19 3.92 10.29 2.10
C LEU A 19 3.72 10.73 0.65
N VAL A 20 3.30 9.79 -0.20
CA VAL A 20 2.92 10.09 -1.58
C VAL A 20 1.41 10.33 -1.66
N ASP A 21 1.01 11.53 -1.94
CA ASP A 21 -0.40 11.88 -2.20
C ASP A 21 -0.68 11.78 -3.69
N LEU A 22 -1.37 10.72 -4.10
CA LEU A 22 -1.70 10.47 -5.50
C LEU A 22 -2.55 11.57 -6.16
N ARG A 23 -3.10 12.51 -5.39
CA ARG A 23 -3.83 13.67 -5.93
C ARG A 23 -2.90 14.76 -6.46
N GLU A 24 -1.64 14.74 -6.05
CA GLU A 24 -0.60 15.69 -6.44
C GLU A 24 0.17 15.25 -7.67
N LEU A 25 0.01 13.98 -8.08
CA LEU A 25 0.63 13.41 -9.28
C LEU A 25 -0.32 13.47 -10.48
N ASP A 26 0.20 13.85 -11.62
CA ASP A 26 -0.48 13.73 -12.91
C ASP A 26 -0.31 12.32 -13.46
N LEU A 27 -1.21 11.41 -13.06
CA LEU A 27 -1.22 10.02 -13.51
C LEU A 27 -2.40 9.80 -14.47
N PRO A 28 -2.20 9.91 -15.79
CA PRO A 28 -3.23 9.54 -16.75
C PRO A 28 -3.60 8.06 -16.60
N THR A 29 -4.77 7.68 -17.10
CA THR A 29 -5.13 6.25 -17.16
C THR A 29 -4.07 5.53 -18.00
N LEU A 30 -3.52 4.43 -17.44
CA LEU A 30 -2.48 3.65 -18.11
C LEU A 30 -2.88 3.32 -19.55
N ASN A 31 -1.98 3.63 -20.47
CA ASN A 31 -2.06 3.21 -21.85
C ASN A 31 -0.79 2.45 -22.24
N PRO A 32 -0.86 1.13 -22.46
CA PRO A 32 0.31 0.28 -22.69
C PRO A 32 1.07 0.60 -23.99
N ASP A 33 0.52 1.48 -24.86
CA ASP A 33 1.18 1.91 -26.08
C ASP A 33 2.23 3.03 -25.85
N TYR A 34 2.36 3.55 -24.63
CA TYR A 34 3.29 4.64 -24.28
C TYR A 34 4.15 4.28 -23.09
N ASP A 35 5.45 4.45 -23.19
CA ASP A 35 6.43 4.13 -22.14
C ASP A 35 6.39 5.14 -20.97
N GLU A 36 6.20 6.44 -21.26
CA GLU A 36 6.17 7.49 -20.22
C GLU A 36 4.81 8.20 -20.25
N GLN A 37 4.18 8.30 -19.08
CA GLN A 37 2.83 8.86 -18.95
C GLN A 37 2.72 9.74 -17.70
N GLY A 38 2.76 11.06 -17.89
CA GLY A 38 2.69 12.01 -16.78
C GLY A 38 3.80 11.77 -15.77
N ASP A 39 3.43 11.69 -14.49
CA ASP A 39 4.37 11.48 -13.37
C ASP A 39 4.59 10.00 -13.04
N SER A 40 4.29 9.07 -13.97
CA SER A 40 4.45 7.63 -13.71
C SER A 40 5.89 7.24 -13.36
N ALA A 41 6.88 7.82 -14.05
CA ALA A 41 8.29 7.57 -13.77
C ALA A 41 8.72 8.05 -12.36
N GLU A 42 8.16 9.14 -11.86
CA GLU A 42 8.40 9.61 -10.50
C GLU A 42 7.78 8.67 -9.48
N LEU A 43 6.55 8.21 -9.73
CA LEU A 43 5.85 7.26 -8.85
C LEU A 43 6.63 5.95 -8.74
N THR A 44 7.03 5.36 -9.87
CA THR A 44 7.76 4.09 -9.90
C THR A 44 9.11 4.22 -9.20
N ARG A 45 9.84 5.32 -9.44
CA ARG A 45 11.10 5.60 -8.75
C ARG A 45 10.94 5.66 -7.23
N ILE A 46 9.93 6.37 -6.72
CA ILE A 46 9.68 6.48 -5.27
C ILE A 46 9.37 5.10 -4.66
N ILE A 47 8.58 4.29 -5.36
CA ILE A 47 8.23 2.95 -4.88
C ILE A 47 9.44 2.02 -4.94
N ASP A 48 10.25 2.07 -6.01
CA ASP A 48 11.46 1.25 -6.15
C ASP A 48 12.48 1.54 -5.05
N GLU A 49 12.70 2.81 -4.72
CA GLU A 49 13.63 3.24 -3.68
C GLU A 49 13.16 2.91 -2.24
N ALA A 50 11.88 2.58 -2.04
CA ALA A 50 11.34 2.26 -0.72
C ALA A 50 11.58 0.79 -0.35
N ASP A 51 12.02 0.52 0.89
CA ASP A 51 12.17 -0.85 1.44
C ASP A 51 10.81 -1.51 1.75
N ALA A 52 9.78 -0.72 2.03
CA ALA A 52 8.42 -1.17 2.27
C ALA A 52 7.41 -0.11 1.84
N VAL A 53 6.20 -0.53 1.49
CA VAL A 53 5.11 0.35 1.04
C VAL A 53 3.87 0.16 1.89
N ILE A 54 3.20 1.24 2.29
CA ILE A 54 1.88 1.17 2.91
C ILE A 54 0.84 1.75 1.95
N LEU A 55 -0.03 0.90 1.42
CA LEU A 55 -1.11 1.30 0.53
C LEU A 55 -2.32 1.73 1.33
N GLY A 56 -2.67 3.01 1.24
CA GLY A 56 -3.84 3.60 1.89
C GLY A 56 -4.94 3.95 0.88
N THR A 57 -6.19 3.56 1.16
CA THR A 57 -7.30 3.80 0.25
C THR A 57 -8.60 4.15 0.95
N PRO A 58 -9.40 5.11 0.43
CA PRO A 58 -10.81 5.17 0.77
C PRO A 58 -11.56 3.99 0.15
N VAL A 59 -12.63 3.56 0.82
CA VAL A 59 -13.51 2.50 0.29
C VAL A 59 -14.64 3.14 -0.51
N TYR A 60 -14.69 2.83 -1.80
CA TYR A 60 -15.78 3.22 -2.70
C TYR A 60 -16.44 1.97 -3.29
N HIS A 61 -17.76 1.86 -3.13
CA HIS A 61 -18.54 0.73 -3.68
C HIS A 61 -17.98 -0.66 -3.31
N GLY A 62 -17.46 -0.79 -2.07
CA GLY A 62 -16.94 -2.05 -1.53
C GLY A 62 -15.52 -2.41 -1.98
N SER A 63 -14.80 -1.48 -2.63
CA SER A 63 -13.43 -1.72 -3.10
C SER A 63 -12.51 -0.52 -2.84
N TYR A 64 -11.23 -0.65 -3.15
CA TYR A 64 -10.27 0.44 -3.15
C TYR A 64 -10.59 1.46 -4.27
N SER A 65 -10.02 2.65 -4.17
CA SER A 65 -10.28 3.74 -5.12
C SER A 65 -9.68 3.45 -6.50
N GLY A 66 -10.34 3.96 -7.56
CA GLY A 66 -9.81 3.90 -8.91
C GLY A 66 -8.48 4.64 -9.07
N VAL A 67 -8.26 5.72 -8.28
CA VAL A 67 -6.98 6.44 -8.25
C VAL A 67 -5.84 5.53 -7.81
N LEU A 68 -6.03 4.76 -6.72
CA LEU A 68 -5.01 3.81 -6.27
C LEU A 68 -4.80 2.69 -7.31
N LYS A 69 -5.88 2.17 -7.91
CA LYS A 69 -5.72 1.14 -8.95
C LYS A 69 -4.94 1.66 -10.16
N ASN A 70 -5.24 2.88 -10.61
CA ASN A 70 -4.52 3.49 -11.72
C ASN A 70 -3.02 3.67 -11.39
N ALA A 71 -2.69 4.11 -10.19
CA ALA A 71 -1.29 4.20 -9.74
C ALA A 71 -0.58 2.83 -9.75
N LEU A 72 -1.25 1.78 -9.25
CA LEU A 72 -0.71 0.42 -9.25
C LEU A 72 -0.59 -0.18 -10.66
N ASP A 73 -1.41 0.27 -11.62
CA ASP A 73 -1.33 -0.18 -13.02
C ASP A 73 -0.08 0.39 -13.75
N HIS A 74 0.49 1.49 -13.27
CA HIS A 74 1.77 2.03 -13.74
C HIS A 74 2.99 1.32 -13.12
N CYS A 75 2.80 0.43 -12.15
CA CYS A 75 3.86 -0.29 -11.46
C CYS A 75 3.86 -1.76 -11.87
N GLY A 76 5.01 -2.41 -11.74
CA GLY A 76 5.21 -3.81 -12.06
C GLY A 76 5.96 -4.58 -10.99
N PHE A 77 6.60 -5.66 -11.42
CA PHE A 77 7.43 -6.52 -10.57
C PHE A 77 8.69 -5.80 -10.09
N ASP A 78 9.22 -4.87 -10.89
CA ASP A 78 10.44 -4.14 -10.55
C ASP A 78 10.24 -3.29 -9.28
N GLU A 79 9.06 -2.67 -9.12
CA GLU A 79 8.75 -1.82 -7.97
C GLU A 79 8.25 -2.63 -6.76
N PHE A 80 7.47 -3.69 -6.99
CA PHE A 80 6.76 -4.40 -5.92
C PHE A 80 7.27 -5.81 -5.63
N GLY A 81 8.02 -6.43 -6.54
CA GLY A 81 8.51 -7.78 -6.35
C GLY A 81 9.31 -7.93 -5.06
N ASP A 82 8.93 -8.91 -4.24
CA ASP A 82 9.54 -9.21 -2.93
C ASP A 82 9.49 -8.07 -1.90
N LYS A 83 8.81 -6.95 -2.21
CA LYS A 83 8.66 -5.81 -1.31
C LYS A 83 7.57 -6.04 -0.27
N THR A 84 7.85 -5.67 0.97
CA THR A 84 6.87 -5.71 2.06
C THR A 84 5.80 -4.65 1.88
N VAL A 85 4.52 -5.06 1.90
CA VAL A 85 3.38 -4.16 1.72
C VAL A 85 2.41 -4.23 2.87
N GLY A 86 2.11 -3.08 3.49
CA GLY A 86 1.05 -2.88 4.46
C GLY A 86 -0.23 -2.36 3.81
N LEU A 87 -1.41 -2.77 4.30
CA LEU A 87 -2.70 -2.36 3.75
C LEU A 87 -3.53 -1.58 4.77
N LEU A 88 -4.02 -0.40 4.36
CA LEU A 88 -4.89 0.48 5.15
C LEU A 88 -6.11 0.90 4.34
N ALA A 89 -7.30 0.67 4.87
CA ALA A 89 -8.54 1.13 4.25
C ALA A 89 -9.37 2.01 5.18
N VAL A 90 -9.96 3.07 4.64
CA VAL A 90 -10.84 4.01 5.36
C VAL A 90 -12.21 4.02 4.70
N ALA A 91 -13.27 3.73 5.46
CA ALA A 91 -14.63 3.66 4.95
C ALA A 91 -15.59 4.64 5.64
N GLY A 92 -16.54 5.16 4.88
CA GLY A 92 -17.68 5.89 5.43
C GLY A 92 -18.65 4.99 6.22
N GLY A 93 -18.73 3.71 5.85
CA GLY A 93 -19.53 2.68 6.50
C GLY A 93 -18.74 1.72 7.38
N SER A 94 -19.37 0.60 7.75
CA SER A 94 -18.84 -0.34 8.75
C SER A 94 -17.96 -1.46 8.17
N PHE A 95 -17.82 -1.57 6.84
CA PHE A 95 -17.22 -2.74 6.19
C PHE A 95 -16.04 -2.40 5.27
N PRO A 96 -14.90 -1.90 5.80
CA PRO A 96 -13.71 -1.59 4.98
C PRO A 96 -12.93 -2.82 4.50
N VAL A 97 -13.17 -4.01 5.05
CA VAL A 97 -12.33 -5.21 4.87
C VAL A 97 -12.30 -5.70 3.43
N THR A 98 -13.41 -5.59 2.69
CA THR A 98 -13.47 -6.03 1.28
C THR A 98 -12.44 -5.33 0.39
N ALA A 99 -12.20 -4.04 0.62
CA ALA A 99 -11.20 -3.29 -0.13
C ALA A 99 -9.77 -3.81 0.15
N LEU A 100 -9.49 -4.19 1.40
CA LEU A 100 -8.20 -4.77 1.79
C LEU A 100 -7.97 -6.14 1.14
N GLU A 101 -8.99 -7.00 1.07
CA GLU A 101 -8.88 -8.30 0.41
C GLU A 101 -8.68 -8.16 -1.11
N HIS A 102 -9.34 -7.18 -1.74
CA HIS A 102 -9.09 -6.87 -3.15
C HIS A 102 -7.66 -6.37 -3.38
N LEU A 103 -7.15 -5.46 -2.53
CA LEU A 103 -5.76 -4.99 -2.60
C LEU A 103 -4.76 -6.12 -2.38
N ARG A 104 -5.02 -7.03 -1.44
CA ARG A 104 -4.18 -8.21 -1.20
C ARG A 104 -4.03 -9.05 -2.46
N SER A 105 -5.11 -9.22 -3.22
CA SER A 105 -5.07 -9.93 -4.50
C SER A 105 -4.22 -9.20 -5.55
N VAL A 106 -4.29 -7.87 -5.61
CA VAL A 106 -3.46 -7.05 -6.52
C VAL A 106 -1.99 -7.14 -6.12
N CYS A 107 -1.67 -6.98 -4.84
CA CYS A 107 -0.28 -7.08 -4.35
C CYS A 107 0.32 -8.46 -4.63
N ARG A 108 -0.47 -9.53 -4.48
CA ARG A 108 -0.02 -10.88 -4.85
C ARG A 108 0.30 -11.00 -6.34
N ALA A 109 -0.49 -10.34 -7.21
CA ALA A 109 -0.23 -10.32 -8.64
C ALA A 109 1.04 -9.51 -9.00
N LEU A 110 1.45 -8.58 -8.13
CA LEU A 110 2.70 -7.82 -8.23
C LEU A 110 3.88 -8.49 -7.50
N ASN A 111 3.72 -9.74 -7.05
CA ASN A 111 4.73 -10.51 -6.32
C ASN A 111 5.20 -9.87 -5.00
N ALA A 112 4.34 -9.06 -4.36
CA ALA A 112 4.66 -8.39 -3.11
C ALA A 112 4.35 -9.24 -1.87
N TRP A 113 5.13 -9.07 -0.81
CA TRP A 113 4.90 -9.66 0.51
C TRP A 113 3.92 -8.82 1.32
N VAL A 114 2.64 -9.21 1.33
CA VAL A 114 1.62 -8.49 2.08
C VAL A 114 1.62 -8.89 3.53
N LEU A 115 1.79 -7.92 4.42
CA LEU A 115 1.74 -8.14 5.87
C LEU A 115 0.45 -8.87 6.29
N PRO A 116 0.53 -9.84 7.23
CA PRO A 116 -0.66 -10.43 7.82
C PRO A 116 -1.53 -9.41 8.56
N HIS A 117 -0.90 -8.44 9.24
CA HIS A 117 -1.59 -7.33 9.88
C HIS A 117 -2.03 -6.30 8.84
N GLN A 118 -3.29 -5.89 8.92
CA GLN A 118 -3.87 -4.84 8.10
C GLN A 118 -4.74 -3.93 8.95
N ALA A 119 -4.85 -2.65 8.58
CA ALA A 119 -5.65 -1.69 9.31
C ALA A 119 -6.90 -1.27 8.52
N ALA A 120 -8.03 -1.22 9.22
CA ALA A 120 -9.32 -0.84 8.66
C ALA A 120 -10.00 0.18 9.57
N ILE A 121 -10.30 1.37 9.05
CA ILE A 121 -10.97 2.46 9.76
C ILE A 121 -12.41 2.57 9.26
N PRO A 122 -13.41 2.06 10.01
CA PRO A 122 -14.81 2.24 9.66
C PRO A 122 -15.31 3.62 10.10
N SER A 123 -16.46 4.03 9.59
CA SER A 123 -17.20 5.20 10.05
C SER A 123 -16.35 6.47 10.17
N VAL A 124 -15.63 6.81 9.09
CA VAL A 124 -14.62 7.88 9.05
C VAL A 124 -15.09 9.21 9.65
N SER A 125 -16.39 9.53 9.55
CA SER A 125 -16.97 10.77 10.09
C SER A 125 -16.90 10.89 11.62
N SER A 126 -16.74 9.78 12.33
CA SER A 126 -16.61 9.73 13.80
C SER A 126 -15.27 9.15 14.24
N ALA A 127 -14.45 8.68 13.33
CA ALA A 127 -13.17 8.05 13.65
C ALA A 127 -12.06 9.08 13.92
N PHE A 128 -12.23 10.33 13.46
CA PHE A 128 -11.22 11.39 13.58
C PHE A 128 -11.79 12.64 14.24
N GLU A 129 -11.01 13.26 15.10
CA GLU A 129 -11.20 14.60 15.64
C GLU A 129 -9.88 15.39 15.45
N ASP A 130 -9.96 16.54 14.77
CA ASP A 130 -8.79 17.37 14.42
C ASP A 130 -7.61 16.59 13.77
N GLY A 131 -7.94 15.59 12.96
CA GLY A 131 -6.94 14.76 12.27
C GLY A 131 -6.40 13.58 13.09
N VAL A 132 -6.80 13.46 14.34
CA VAL A 132 -6.38 12.39 15.26
C VAL A 132 -7.44 11.29 15.30
N ILE A 133 -7.01 10.03 15.27
CA ILE A 133 -7.89 8.87 15.49
C ILE A 133 -8.31 8.87 16.96
N VAL A 134 -9.62 9.01 17.23
CA VAL A 134 -10.15 9.17 18.60
C VAL A 134 -10.15 7.88 19.41
N ASP A 135 -10.29 6.73 18.78
CA ASP A 135 -10.23 5.43 19.44
C ASP A 135 -8.76 4.98 19.56
N ASP A 136 -8.28 4.81 20.79
CA ASP A 136 -6.89 4.46 21.08
C ASP A 136 -6.50 3.09 20.52
N ASP A 137 -7.41 2.10 20.58
CA ASP A 137 -7.15 0.76 20.07
C ASP A 137 -7.05 0.77 18.53
N LEU A 138 -7.88 1.58 17.88
CA LEU A 138 -7.84 1.77 16.45
C LEU A 138 -6.56 2.50 16.01
N ARG A 139 -6.17 3.55 16.75
CA ARG A 139 -4.93 4.27 16.50
C ARG A 139 -3.73 3.34 16.64
N GLU A 140 -3.63 2.58 17.72
CA GLU A 140 -2.56 1.60 17.93
C GLU A 140 -2.48 0.56 16.81
N ARG A 141 -3.62 0.10 16.29
CA ARG A 141 -3.66 -0.82 15.13
C ARG A 141 -3.09 -0.19 13.87
N VAL A 142 -3.35 1.09 13.63
CA VAL A 142 -2.84 1.82 12.46
C VAL A 142 -1.33 2.08 12.61
N GLU A 143 -0.89 2.53 13.78
CA GLU A 143 0.53 2.76 14.09
C GLU A 143 1.34 1.45 14.03
N ARG A 144 0.77 0.35 14.55
CA ARG A 144 1.35 -0.98 14.44
C ARG A 144 1.59 -1.40 12.99
N LEU A 145 0.69 -1.06 12.05
CA LEU A 145 0.90 -1.36 10.64
C LEU A 145 2.20 -0.73 10.14
N GLY A 146 2.48 0.51 10.55
CA GLY A 146 3.73 1.20 10.23
C GLY A 146 4.95 0.52 10.85
N ARG A 147 4.89 0.17 12.15
CA ARG A 147 5.98 -0.55 12.82
C ARG A 147 6.24 -1.90 12.17
N ASP A 148 5.19 -2.66 11.86
CA ASP A 148 5.32 -3.97 11.22
C ASP A 148 5.94 -3.82 9.81
N ALA A 149 5.62 -2.76 9.05
CA ALA A 149 6.22 -2.50 7.76
C ALA A 149 7.75 -2.33 7.84
N VAL A 150 8.25 -1.68 8.90
CA VAL A 150 9.69 -1.52 9.14
C VAL A 150 10.33 -2.83 9.62
N VAL A 151 9.68 -3.54 10.56
CA VAL A 151 10.23 -4.76 11.16
C VAL A 151 10.36 -5.89 10.15
N TYR A 152 9.44 -5.95 9.17
CA TYR A 152 9.38 -7.03 8.18
C TYR A 152 9.87 -6.59 6.79
N THR A 153 10.71 -5.55 6.68
CA THR A 153 11.44 -5.25 5.45
C THR A 153 12.44 -6.37 5.15
N ASN A 154 12.76 -6.52 3.87
CA ASN A 154 13.78 -7.49 3.41
C ASN A 154 13.52 -8.94 3.86
N ILE A 155 12.28 -9.41 3.71
CA ILE A 155 11.98 -10.83 3.87
C ILE A 155 12.57 -11.57 2.68
N GLU A 156 13.69 -12.26 2.90
CA GLU A 156 14.28 -13.17 1.92
C GLU A 156 13.81 -14.60 2.18
N ALA A 157 13.30 -15.25 1.14
CA ALA A 157 12.99 -16.67 1.20
C ALA A 157 14.26 -17.48 0.91
N GLU A 158 14.81 -18.16 1.92
CA GLU A 158 15.83 -19.19 1.72
C GLU A 158 15.33 -20.56 2.26
N PRO A 159 15.30 -21.57 1.42
CA PRO A 159 15.56 -21.62 -0.03
C PRO A 159 14.46 -20.91 -0.83
N PRO A 160 14.76 -20.45 -2.08
CA PRO A 160 13.77 -19.83 -2.94
C PRO A 160 12.56 -20.75 -3.09
N THR A 161 11.37 -20.23 -2.90
CA THR A 161 10.14 -20.99 -3.04
C THR A 161 9.90 -21.36 -4.52
N LEU A 162 9.15 -22.42 -4.79
CA LEU A 162 8.76 -22.80 -6.16
C LEU A 162 8.08 -21.62 -6.89
N GLU A 163 7.34 -20.78 -6.18
CA GLU A 163 6.66 -19.60 -6.75
C GLU A 163 7.65 -18.54 -7.24
N SER A 164 8.79 -18.31 -6.55
CA SER A 164 9.81 -17.37 -7.01
C SER A 164 10.55 -17.82 -8.26
N SER A 165 10.55 -19.13 -8.55
CA SER A 165 11.17 -19.70 -9.75
C SER A 165 10.21 -19.85 -10.93
N GLU A 166 8.90 -19.85 -10.70
CA GLU A 166 7.87 -20.02 -11.73
C GLU A 166 7.44 -18.70 -12.38
N ASN A 167 7.64 -17.56 -11.71
CA ASN A 167 7.30 -16.24 -12.26
C ASN A 167 8.37 -15.65 -13.21
N VAL A 168 9.47 -16.34 -13.44
CA VAL A 168 10.54 -15.90 -14.38
C VAL A 168 10.14 -16.06 -15.87
N GLY A 169 8.91 -16.47 -16.15
CA GLY A 169 8.42 -16.72 -17.50
C GLY A 169 7.36 -15.76 -18.05
N ALA A 170 7.17 -14.60 -17.44
CA ALA A 170 6.19 -13.60 -17.91
C ALA A 170 6.82 -12.51 -18.80
N ASP A 171 8.06 -12.71 -19.24
CA ASP A 171 8.74 -11.88 -20.24
C ASP A 171 8.51 -12.45 -21.66
N ASP A 172 7.25 -12.36 -22.16
CA ASP A 172 6.92 -12.52 -23.59
C ASP A 172 5.76 -11.57 -23.98
#